data_accc844e60fecc13ecc1ad11f4a68d12
#
_entry.id   accc844e60fecc13ecc1ad11f4a68d12
#
_cell.length_a   1.000
_cell.length_b   1.000
_cell.length_c   1.000
_cell.angle_alpha   90.00
_cell.angle_beta   90.00
_cell.angle_gamma   90.00
#
_symmetry.space_group_name_H-M   'P 1'
#
loop_
_entity.id
_entity.type
_entity.pdbx_description
1 polymer ?
#
loop_
_entity_poly.entity_id
_entity_poly.type
_entity_poly.pdbx_seq_one_letter_code
_entity_poly.pdbx_strand_id
1 'polypeptide(L)'
;MERARICEYAARRDSATFHSDGSIWDVPVDVALPCATQNELNGQAAATLIRNGVVAVAEGANMPCTPEAVHSFQDAGVIFAPGKASNAGGVATSALEMQQNAARDSWDFDATEARLQQIMADIHDRCIETADEYGHPGDYVMGANIAGFTKVADAVIAMGVV
;
A
#
# COMPACT_ATOMS: atom_id res chain seq x y z
N MET A 1 -22.32 6.02 -18.73
CA MET A 1 -21.49 6.64 -17.65
C MET A 1 -20.96 7.96 -18.15
N GLU A 2 -21.33 9.06 -17.54
CA GLU A 2 -20.74 10.35 -17.82
C GLU A 2 -19.30 10.37 -17.24
N ARG A 3 -18.31 10.72 -18.05
CA ARG A 3 -16.96 10.99 -17.58
C ARG A 3 -16.93 12.43 -17.06
N ALA A 4 -17.02 12.56 -15.73
CA ALA A 4 -17.04 13.85 -15.05
C ALA A 4 -15.78 14.03 -14.20
N ARG A 5 -15.38 15.26 -13.95
CA ARG A 5 -14.31 15.60 -13.02
C ARG A 5 -14.82 15.63 -11.58
N ILE A 6 -13.93 15.50 -10.60
CA ILE A 6 -14.25 15.55 -9.16
C ILE A 6 -15.01 16.82 -8.76
N CYS A 7 -14.69 17.97 -9.37
CA CYS A 7 -15.44 19.21 -9.13
C CYS A 7 -16.92 19.11 -9.48
N GLU A 8 -17.28 18.34 -10.50
CA GLU A 8 -18.68 18.10 -10.88
C GLU A 8 -19.39 17.18 -9.89
N TYR A 9 -18.67 16.24 -9.27
CA TYR A 9 -19.20 15.43 -8.18
C TYR A 9 -19.57 16.32 -6.97
N ALA A 10 -18.65 17.21 -6.57
CA ALA A 10 -18.89 18.13 -5.47
C ALA A 10 -20.08 19.08 -5.75
N ALA A 11 -20.22 19.54 -7.00
CA ALA A 11 -21.37 20.37 -7.39
C ALA A 11 -22.73 19.65 -7.31
N ARG A 12 -22.74 18.31 -7.28
CA ARG A 12 -23.95 17.46 -7.19
C ARG A 12 -24.21 16.89 -5.79
N ARG A 13 -23.36 17.20 -4.80
CA ARG A 13 -23.42 16.62 -3.46
C ARG A 13 -23.16 17.67 -2.40
N ASP A 14 -24.16 17.97 -1.58
CA ASP A 14 -24.07 18.96 -0.49
C ASP A 14 -23.04 18.57 0.60
N SER A 15 -22.71 17.28 0.70
CA SER A 15 -21.72 16.75 1.65
C SER A 15 -20.29 16.74 1.12
N ALA A 16 -20.06 17.20 -0.12
CA ALA A 16 -18.73 17.19 -0.75
C ALA A 16 -18.23 18.61 -0.98
N THR A 17 -16.98 18.87 -0.63
CA THR A 17 -16.32 20.14 -0.89
C THR A 17 -15.16 19.90 -1.86
N PHE A 18 -15.08 20.71 -2.92
CA PHE A 18 -13.97 20.70 -3.86
C PHE A 18 -13.04 21.89 -3.59
N HIS A 19 -11.76 21.60 -3.43
CA HIS A 19 -10.70 22.61 -3.25
C HIS A 19 -9.90 22.72 -4.54
N SER A 20 -10.05 23.83 -5.27
CA SER A 20 -9.41 24.04 -6.57
C SER A 20 -7.90 24.22 -6.49
N ASP A 21 -7.43 24.82 -5.39
CA ASP A 21 -6.05 25.27 -5.21
C ASP A 21 -5.32 24.51 -4.08
N GLY A 22 -5.94 23.45 -3.55
CA GLY A 22 -5.41 22.65 -2.46
C GLY A 22 -4.97 21.25 -2.91
N SER A 23 -4.13 20.63 -2.10
CA SER A 23 -3.83 19.22 -2.19
C SER A 23 -4.75 18.43 -1.25
N ILE A 24 -5.11 17.20 -1.62
CA ILE A 24 -5.81 16.27 -0.72
C ILE A 24 -4.97 16.03 0.56
N TRP A 25 -3.65 16.12 0.45
CA TRP A 25 -2.71 15.95 1.56
C TRP A 25 -2.67 17.12 2.56
N ASP A 26 -3.36 18.23 2.26
CA ASP A 26 -3.52 19.34 3.19
C ASP A 26 -4.63 19.09 4.21
N VAL A 27 -5.49 18.11 3.97
CA VAL A 27 -6.60 17.76 4.86
C VAL A 27 -6.07 16.96 6.04
N PRO A 28 -6.36 17.37 7.31
CA PRO A 28 -6.00 16.60 8.49
C PRO A 28 -6.71 15.24 8.51
N VAL A 29 -5.94 14.17 8.63
CA VAL A 29 -6.43 12.78 8.68
C VAL A 29 -5.55 11.94 9.60
N ASP A 30 -6.10 10.91 10.20
CA ASP A 30 -5.35 9.95 11.00
C ASP A 30 -4.59 8.95 10.10
N VAL A 31 -5.20 8.58 8.97
CA VAL A 31 -4.62 7.61 8.02
C VAL A 31 -4.65 8.19 6.61
N ALA A 32 -3.53 8.08 5.89
CA ALA A 32 -3.43 8.47 4.50
C ALA A 32 -3.19 7.26 3.60
N LEU A 33 -3.99 7.14 2.54
CA LEU A 33 -3.92 6.03 1.58
C LEU A 33 -3.67 6.57 0.16
N PRO A 34 -2.42 6.78 -0.25
CA PRO A 34 -2.11 7.21 -1.62
C PRO A 34 -2.33 6.03 -2.59
N CYS A 35 -3.41 6.14 -3.39
CA CYS A 35 -3.90 5.06 -4.25
C CYS A 35 -4.03 5.47 -5.73
N ALA A 36 -3.58 6.67 -6.12
CA ALA A 36 -3.83 7.18 -7.48
C ALA A 36 -2.66 6.93 -8.43
N THR A 37 -1.55 7.62 -8.24
CA THR A 37 -0.44 7.59 -9.19
C THR A 37 0.93 7.56 -8.52
N GLN A 38 1.93 7.17 -9.30
CA GLN A 38 3.33 7.23 -8.89
C GLN A 38 3.75 8.67 -8.54
N ASN A 39 4.48 8.82 -7.42
CA ASN A 39 5.03 10.09 -6.93
C ASN A 39 3.97 11.17 -6.64
N GLU A 40 2.74 10.78 -6.33
CA GLU A 40 1.67 11.73 -5.98
C GLU A 40 1.86 12.40 -4.62
N LEU A 41 2.61 11.77 -3.70
CA LEU A 41 2.90 12.26 -2.36
C LEU A 41 4.39 12.52 -2.21
N ASN A 42 4.79 13.80 -2.27
CA ASN A 42 6.17 14.24 -2.16
C ASN A 42 6.55 14.64 -0.72
N GLY A 43 7.81 15.00 -0.48
CA GLY A 43 8.30 15.38 0.85
C GLY A 43 7.56 16.56 1.47
N GLN A 44 7.08 17.53 0.69
CA GLN A 44 6.29 18.66 1.22
C GLN A 44 4.91 18.20 1.70
N ALA A 45 4.25 17.34 0.94
CA ALA A 45 2.98 16.74 1.33
C ALA A 45 3.13 15.87 2.58
N ALA A 46 4.22 15.07 2.66
CA ALA A 46 4.54 14.29 3.86
C ALA A 46 4.74 15.16 5.09
N ALA A 47 5.51 16.25 4.97
CA ALA A 47 5.69 17.20 6.07
C ALA A 47 4.37 17.85 6.53
N THR A 48 3.43 18.06 5.61
CA THR A 48 2.10 18.60 5.93
C THR A 48 1.26 17.56 6.67
N LEU A 49 1.20 16.31 6.20
CA LEU A 49 0.50 15.22 6.88
C LEU A 49 1.04 14.96 8.28
N ILE A 50 2.37 14.94 8.45
CA ILE A 50 3.03 14.77 9.75
C ILE A 50 2.64 15.90 10.70
N ARG A 51 2.72 17.14 10.25
CA ARG A 51 2.32 18.33 11.03
C ARG A 51 0.84 18.29 11.42
N ASN A 52 -0.01 17.72 10.58
CA ASN A 52 -1.44 17.54 10.81
C ASN A 52 -1.76 16.31 11.69
N GLY A 53 -0.75 15.53 12.10
CA GLY A 53 -0.92 14.44 13.05
C GLY A 53 -1.26 13.09 12.44
N VAL A 54 -0.94 12.84 11.16
CA VAL A 54 -1.13 11.50 10.57
C VAL A 54 -0.38 10.43 11.37
N VAL A 55 -1.05 9.32 11.66
CA VAL A 55 -0.47 8.21 12.45
C VAL A 55 -0.03 7.04 11.58
N ALA A 56 -0.64 6.89 10.41
CA ALA A 56 -0.29 5.81 9.48
C ALA A 56 -0.45 6.22 8.02
N VAL A 57 0.43 5.69 7.18
CA VAL A 57 0.36 5.79 5.72
C VAL A 57 0.50 4.41 5.12
N ALA A 58 -0.41 4.02 4.21
CA ALA A 58 -0.31 2.76 3.48
C ALA A 58 -0.47 2.99 1.98
N GLU A 59 0.53 2.60 1.22
CA GLU A 59 0.55 2.78 -0.22
C GLU A 59 -0.38 1.80 -0.94
N GLY A 60 -1.38 2.29 -1.63
CA GLY A 60 -2.27 1.49 -2.49
C GLY A 60 -1.87 1.51 -3.96
N ALA A 61 -1.22 2.57 -4.42
CA ALA A 61 -0.62 2.65 -5.75
C ALA A 61 0.79 2.04 -5.80
N ASN A 62 1.36 1.95 -7.00
CA ASN A 62 2.76 1.58 -7.17
C ASN A 62 3.65 2.80 -6.99
N MET A 63 4.43 2.81 -5.91
CA MET A 63 5.39 3.86 -5.59
C MET A 63 4.76 5.28 -5.56
N PRO A 64 3.65 5.50 -4.82
CA PRO A 64 2.98 6.80 -4.79
C PRO A 64 3.74 7.83 -3.96
N CYS A 65 4.51 7.40 -2.96
CA CYS A 65 5.36 8.27 -2.15
C CYS A 65 6.75 8.40 -2.76
N THR A 66 7.28 9.61 -2.77
CA THR A 66 8.69 9.81 -3.15
C THR A 66 9.62 9.31 -2.03
N PRO A 67 10.89 8.96 -2.32
CA PRO A 67 11.84 8.53 -1.29
C PRO A 67 11.96 9.51 -0.12
N GLU A 68 11.93 10.82 -0.40
CA GLU A 68 11.96 11.86 0.64
C GLU A 68 10.74 11.80 1.54
N ALA A 69 9.55 11.52 0.97
CA ALA A 69 8.32 11.38 1.74
C ALA A 69 8.39 10.16 2.66
N VAL A 70 8.87 9.02 2.15
CA VAL A 70 9.03 7.77 2.93
C VAL A 70 9.98 8.01 4.11
N HIS A 71 11.15 8.59 3.89
CA HIS A 71 12.10 8.91 4.96
C HIS A 71 11.48 9.87 5.99
N SER A 72 10.75 10.89 5.53
CA SER A 72 10.08 11.84 6.45
C SER A 72 9.07 11.14 7.37
N PHE A 73 8.29 10.18 6.86
CA PHE A 73 7.35 9.42 7.69
C PHE A 73 8.07 8.52 8.68
N GLN A 74 9.12 7.81 8.25
CA GLN A 74 9.92 6.96 9.12
C GLN A 74 10.60 7.77 10.25
N ASP A 75 11.24 8.89 9.92
CA ASP A 75 11.91 9.78 10.88
C ASP A 75 10.92 10.38 11.89
N ALA A 76 9.68 10.62 11.49
CA ALA A 76 8.62 11.12 12.35
C ALA A 76 7.93 10.02 13.20
N GLY A 77 8.27 8.75 13.01
CA GLY A 77 7.64 7.63 13.70
C GLY A 77 6.23 7.31 13.23
N VAL A 78 5.85 7.76 12.03
CA VAL A 78 4.59 7.41 11.39
C VAL A 78 4.66 5.97 10.88
N ILE A 79 3.64 5.16 11.15
CA ILE A 79 3.57 3.80 10.61
C ILE A 79 3.47 3.88 9.09
N PHE A 80 4.45 3.31 8.40
CA PHE A 80 4.49 3.35 6.94
C PHE A 80 4.49 1.95 6.33
N ALA A 81 3.42 1.61 5.59
CA ALA A 81 3.29 0.35 4.86
C ALA A 81 3.63 0.55 3.38
N PRO A 82 4.75 -0.01 2.89
CA PRO A 82 5.20 0.19 1.52
C PRO A 82 4.33 -0.56 0.52
N GLY A 83 4.13 0.02 -0.67
CA GLY A 83 3.25 -0.50 -1.72
C GLY A 83 3.54 -1.95 -2.09
N LYS A 84 4.80 -2.37 -2.13
CA LYS A 84 5.20 -3.76 -2.41
C LYS A 84 4.58 -4.80 -1.46
N ALA A 85 4.11 -4.39 -0.28
CA ALA A 85 3.37 -5.21 0.67
C ALA A 85 1.89 -4.83 0.72
N SER A 86 1.58 -3.55 0.97
CA SER A 86 0.21 -3.07 1.20
C SER A 86 -0.69 -3.12 -0.05
N ASN A 87 -0.13 -3.01 -1.27
CA ASN A 87 -0.93 -3.12 -2.50
C ASN A 87 -1.00 -4.54 -3.10
N ALA A 88 -0.41 -5.53 -2.45
CA ALA A 88 -0.34 -6.90 -2.96
C ALA A 88 -1.72 -7.57 -3.15
N GLY A 89 -2.77 -7.04 -2.53
CA GLY A 89 -4.14 -7.55 -2.67
C GLY A 89 -4.64 -7.59 -4.12
N GLY A 90 -4.28 -6.60 -4.93
CA GLY A 90 -4.66 -6.57 -6.34
C GLY A 90 -4.09 -7.75 -7.14
N VAL A 91 -2.79 -8.00 -7.02
CA VAL A 91 -2.16 -9.13 -7.72
C VAL A 91 -2.54 -10.47 -7.10
N ALA A 92 -2.77 -10.53 -5.80
CA ALA A 92 -3.25 -11.74 -5.13
C ALA A 92 -4.63 -12.15 -5.67
N THR A 93 -5.56 -11.21 -5.81
CA THR A 93 -6.89 -11.46 -6.39
C THR A 93 -6.78 -11.95 -7.84
N SER A 94 -5.90 -11.36 -8.64
CA SER A 94 -5.64 -11.84 -10.00
C SER A 94 -5.10 -13.28 -10.02
N ALA A 95 -4.20 -13.63 -9.09
CA ALA A 95 -3.71 -15.00 -8.96
C ALA A 95 -4.80 -15.98 -8.54
N LEU A 96 -5.71 -15.57 -7.65
CA LEU A 96 -6.87 -16.38 -7.26
C LEU A 96 -7.82 -16.60 -8.45
N GLU A 97 -8.06 -15.57 -9.26
CA GLU A 97 -8.85 -15.69 -10.49
C GLU A 97 -8.22 -16.67 -11.47
N MET A 98 -6.91 -16.56 -11.72
CA MET A 98 -6.19 -17.50 -12.59
C MET A 98 -6.27 -18.93 -12.06
N GLN A 99 -6.20 -19.13 -10.75
CA GLN A 99 -6.34 -20.45 -10.13
C GLN A 99 -7.73 -21.04 -10.33
N GLN A 100 -8.79 -20.26 -10.12
CA GLN A 100 -10.16 -20.69 -10.41
C GLN A 100 -10.33 -21.10 -11.88
N ASN A 101 -9.83 -20.28 -12.80
CA ASN A 101 -9.92 -20.54 -14.22
C ASN A 101 -9.17 -21.83 -14.61
N ALA A 102 -7.99 -22.05 -14.09
CA ALA A 102 -7.20 -23.24 -14.36
C ALA A 102 -7.85 -24.50 -13.80
N ALA A 103 -8.46 -24.42 -12.63
CA ALA A 103 -9.19 -25.51 -11.99
C ALA A 103 -10.57 -25.75 -12.61
N ARG A 104 -11.07 -24.84 -13.45
CA ARG A 104 -12.45 -24.79 -13.94
C ARG A 104 -13.47 -24.76 -12.79
N ASP A 105 -13.13 -24.06 -11.74
CA ASP A 105 -13.92 -23.90 -10.52
C ASP A 105 -14.51 -22.49 -10.45
N SER A 106 -15.46 -22.28 -9.55
CA SER A 106 -16.07 -20.99 -9.28
C SER A 106 -16.27 -20.84 -7.78
N TRP A 107 -15.61 -19.86 -7.20
CA TRP A 107 -15.75 -19.54 -5.79
C TRP A 107 -16.74 -18.39 -5.63
N ASP A 108 -17.50 -18.41 -4.54
CA ASP A 108 -18.33 -17.28 -4.17
C ASP A 108 -17.48 -16.11 -3.62
N PHE A 109 -18.14 -14.99 -3.38
CA PHE A 109 -17.47 -13.79 -2.88
C PHE A 109 -16.81 -14.05 -1.53
N ASP A 110 -17.52 -14.70 -0.61
CA ASP A 110 -17.06 -14.91 0.77
C ASP A 110 -15.80 -15.79 0.81
N ALA A 111 -15.75 -16.84 -0.01
CA ALA A 111 -14.57 -17.71 -0.12
C ALA A 111 -13.36 -16.96 -0.70
N THR A 112 -13.59 -16.10 -1.70
CA THR A 112 -12.53 -15.30 -2.33
C THR A 112 -12.04 -14.23 -1.37
N GLU A 113 -12.94 -13.54 -0.69
CA GLU A 113 -12.62 -12.51 0.31
C GLU A 113 -11.83 -13.08 1.48
N ALA A 114 -12.25 -14.22 2.03
CA ALA A 114 -11.53 -14.88 3.12
C ALA A 114 -10.08 -15.24 2.73
N ARG A 115 -9.87 -15.71 1.50
CA ARG A 115 -8.51 -16.00 0.99
C ARG A 115 -7.67 -14.75 0.83
N LEU A 116 -8.25 -13.67 0.32
CA LEU A 116 -7.57 -12.39 0.18
C LEU A 116 -7.16 -11.84 1.55
N GLN A 117 -8.06 -11.85 2.52
CA GLN A 117 -7.78 -11.41 3.90
C GLN A 117 -6.63 -12.21 4.51
N GLN A 118 -6.64 -13.54 4.35
CA GLN A 118 -5.56 -14.39 4.84
C GLN A 118 -4.23 -14.07 4.18
N ILE A 119 -4.19 -13.89 2.85
CA ILE A 119 -2.97 -13.53 2.12
C ILE A 119 -2.41 -12.20 2.63
N MET A 120 -3.27 -11.19 2.85
CA MET A 120 -2.83 -9.88 3.33
C MET A 120 -2.34 -9.93 4.77
N ALA A 121 -2.98 -10.73 5.64
CA ALA A 121 -2.51 -10.98 7.00
C ALA A 121 -1.13 -11.66 7.00
N ASP A 122 -0.95 -12.70 6.20
CA ASP A 122 0.33 -13.43 6.08
C ASP A 122 1.46 -12.52 5.57
N ILE A 123 1.16 -11.58 4.65
CA ILE A 123 2.12 -10.59 4.18
C ILE A 123 2.51 -9.62 5.30
N HIS A 124 1.52 -9.14 6.05
CA HIS A 124 1.74 -8.25 7.19
C HIS A 124 2.63 -8.90 8.24
N ASP A 125 2.26 -10.11 8.69
CA ASP A 125 2.99 -10.85 9.71
C ASP A 125 4.44 -11.12 9.26
N ARG A 126 4.64 -11.54 8.02
CA ARG A 126 5.97 -11.75 7.46
C ARG A 126 6.81 -10.47 7.45
N CYS A 127 6.22 -9.32 7.12
CA CYS A 127 6.97 -8.05 7.16
C CYS A 127 7.44 -7.71 8.57
N ILE A 128 6.57 -7.87 9.57
CA ILE A 128 6.90 -7.60 10.97
C ILE A 128 7.97 -8.58 11.48
N GLU A 129 7.72 -9.88 11.34
CA GLU A 129 8.63 -10.92 11.79
C GLU A 129 10.03 -10.76 11.18
N THR A 130 10.09 -10.46 9.88
CA THR A 130 11.37 -10.23 9.20
C THR A 130 12.05 -8.96 9.70
N ALA A 131 11.32 -7.87 9.89
CA ALA A 131 11.90 -6.65 10.44
C ALA A 131 12.48 -6.88 11.84
N ASP A 132 11.77 -7.59 12.69
CA ASP A 132 12.20 -7.92 14.05
C ASP A 132 13.45 -8.83 14.03
N GLU A 133 13.45 -9.89 13.21
CA GLU A 133 14.58 -10.82 13.06
C GLU A 133 15.87 -10.12 12.65
N TYR A 134 15.76 -9.10 11.79
CA TYR A 134 16.92 -8.35 11.30
C TYR A 134 17.23 -7.07 12.08
N GLY A 135 16.60 -6.88 13.26
CA GLY A 135 16.92 -5.80 14.18
C GLY A 135 16.30 -4.44 13.82
N HIS A 136 15.25 -4.43 13.05
CA HIS A 136 14.49 -3.23 12.62
C HIS A 136 13.01 -3.29 13.05
N PRO A 137 12.70 -3.47 14.35
CA PRO A 137 11.32 -3.67 14.80
C PRO A 137 10.41 -2.51 14.38
N GLY A 138 9.27 -2.84 13.78
CA GLY A 138 8.29 -1.87 13.30
C GLY A 138 8.61 -1.22 11.95
N ASP A 139 9.75 -1.51 11.33
CA ASP A 139 10.09 -1.02 10.00
C ASP A 139 9.55 -1.94 8.88
N TYR A 140 8.33 -1.67 8.44
CA TYR A 140 7.70 -2.43 7.34
C TYR A 140 8.45 -2.32 6.01
N VAL A 141 9.17 -1.22 5.78
CA VAL A 141 9.95 -1.02 4.54
C VAL A 141 11.10 -2.00 4.52
N MET A 142 11.85 -2.08 5.64
CA MET A 142 12.96 -3.01 5.79
C MET A 142 12.47 -4.46 5.77
N GLY A 143 11.41 -4.78 6.53
CA GLY A 143 10.81 -6.11 6.56
C GLY A 143 10.36 -6.59 5.18
N ALA A 144 9.63 -5.77 4.43
CA ALA A 144 9.18 -6.12 3.08
C ALA A 144 10.35 -6.30 2.10
N ASN A 145 11.39 -5.47 2.20
CA ASN A 145 12.57 -5.58 1.36
C ASN A 145 13.33 -6.88 1.61
N ILE A 146 13.62 -7.19 2.87
CA ILE A 146 14.39 -8.38 3.25
C ILE A 146 13.58 -9.64 2.94
N ALA A 147 12.30 -9.71 3.33
CA ALA A 147 11.45 -10.86 3.05
C ALA A 147 11.35 -11.18 1.55
N GLY A 148 11.21 -10.13 0.72
CA GLY A 148 11.18 -10.28 -0.73
C GLY A 148 12.53 -10.75 -1.29
N PHE A 149 13.63 -10.16 -0.81
CA PHE A 149 14.99 -10.55 -1.23
C PHE A 149 15.31 -11.99 -0.85
N THR A 150 15.06 -12.38 0.38
CA THR A 150 15.36 -13.73 0.89
C THR A 150 14.70 -14.81 0.03
N LYS A 151 13.41 -14.61 -0.30
CA LYS A 151 12.68 -15.55 -1.16
C LYS A 151 13.36 -15.77 -2.53
N VAL A 152 13.88 -14.70 -3.13
CA VAL A 152 14.59 -14.77 -4.42
C VAL A 152 15.97 -15.38 -4.23
N ALA A 153 16.70 -14.98 -3.19
CA ALA A 153 18.03 -15.50 -2.89
C ALA A 153 18.00 -17.01 -2.64
N ASP A 154 17.04 -17.50 -1.86
CA ASP A 154 16.86 -18.94 -1.62
C ASP A 154 16.59 -19.71 -2.91
N ALA A 155 15.76 -19.17 -3.80
CA ALA A 155 15.50 -19.77 -5.09
C ALA A 155 16.77 -19.82 -5.96
N VAL A 156 17.58 -18.77 -5.98
CA VAL A 156 18.86 -18.72 -6.71
C VAL A 156 19.84 -19.75 -6.14
N ILE A 157 19.93 -19.85 -4.81
CA ILE A 157 20.79 -20.85 -4.16
C ILE A 157 20.35 -22.28 -4.50
N ALA A 158 19.04 -22.55 -4.46
CA ALA A 158 18.49 -23.88 -4.72
C ALA A 158 18.61 -24.30 -6.19
N MET A 159 18.45 -23.36 -7.12
CA MET A 159 18.40 -23.62 -8.56
C MET A 159 19.75 -23.38 -9.25
N GLY A 160 20.67 -22.70 -8.58
CA GLY A 160 21.94 -22.25 -9.16
C GLY A 160 21.78 -20.94 -9.95
N VAL A 161 22.91 -20.30 -10.23
CA VAL A 161 22.97 -19.14 -11.13
C VAL A 161 23.17 -19.68 -12.54
N VAL A 162 22.20 -19.46 -13.41
CA VAL A 162 22.22 -19.86 -14.82
C VAL A 162 22.80 -18.71 -15.65
#